data_8892a3d4fbcc59202bbd308eeeb63194
#
_entry.id   8892a3d4fbcc59202bbd308eeeb63194
#
_cell.length_a   1.000
_cell.length_b   1.000
_cell.length_c   1.000
_cell.angle_alpha   90.00
_cell.angle_beta   90.00
_cell.angle_gamma   90.00
#
_symmetry.space_group_name_H-M   'P 1'
#
loop_
_entity.id
_entity.type
_entity.pdbx_description
1 polymer ?
#
loop_
_entity_poly.entity_id
_entity_poly.type
_entity_poly.pdbx_seq_one_letter_code
_entity_poly.pdbx_strand_id
1 'polypeptide(L)'
;MSKSDFRAVLESAPEPQRTTLLVVVERVLAALPKGVKVQECISYGIPTIKIMGVSVAAVAANKDFCSYYPCSGGVLSTLAADLAGFSQTKSALHFPHGTPLPSALVKKLVKTRLAEISARGR
;
A
#
# COMPACT_ATOMS: atom_id res chain seq x y z
N MET A 1 2.00 17.22 -5.54
CA MET A 1 2.59 16.75 -4.27
C MET A 1 3.95 16.17 -4.52
N SER A 2 4.89 16.45 -3.66
CA SER A 2 6.26 16.03 -3.84
C SER A 2 6.57 14.79 -3.01
N LYS A 3 7.68 14.16 -3.36
CA LYS A 3 8.22 13.02 -2.62
C LYS A 3 8.44 13.35 -1.15
N SER A 4 8.87 14.59 -0.84
CA SER A 4 9.10 14.99 0.53
C SER A 4 7.81 15.04 1.35
N ASP A 5 6.67 15.37 0.72
CA ASP A 5 5.39 15.36 1.42
C ASP A 5 4.98 13.94 1.82
N PHE A 6 5.19 12.98 0.92
CA PHE A 6 4.94 11.57 1.19
C PHE A 6 5.72 11.11 2.43
N ARG A 7 7.03 11.39 2.45
CA ARG A 7 7.88 11.00 3.57
C ARG A 7 7.53 11.74 4.85
N ALA A 8 7.21 13.03 4.75
CA ALA A 8 6.84 13.83 5.91
C ALA A 8 5.60 13.30 6.61
N VAL A 9 4.59 12.91 5.85
CA VAL A 9 3.36 12.35 6.44
C VAL A 9 3.66 11.03 7.15
N LEU A 10 4.45 10.15 6.55
CA LEU A 10 4.83 8.89 7.18
C LEU A 10 5.60 9.12 8.47
N GLU A 11 6.57 10.05 8.44
CA GLU A 11 7.42 10.33 9.60
C GLU A 11 6.69 11.06 10.70
N SER A 12 5.57 11.71 10.41
CA SER A 12 4.75 12.38 11.41
C SER A 12 3.88 11.44 12.21
N ALA A 13 3.72 10.19 11.76
CA ALA A 13 2.90 9.21 12.49
C ALA A 13 3.59 8.83 13.81
N PRO A 14 2.81 8.56 14.86
CA PRO A 14 3.42 8.10 16.11
C PRO A 14 3.96 6.68 15.98
N GLU A 15 4.84 6.30 16.89
CA GLU A 15 5.26 4.91 16.98
C GLU A 15 4.22 4.12 17.78
N PRO A 16 4.01 2.83 17.46
CA PRO A 16 4.75 2.01 16.47
C PRO A 16 4.23 2.10 15.04
N GLN A 17 3.22 2.93 14.79
CA GLN A 17 2.63 3.05 13.45
C GLN A 17 3.68 3.47 12.42
N ARG A 18 4.50 4.45 12.77
CA ARG A 18 5.51 4.99 11.85
C ARG A 18 6.42 3.90 11.30
N THR A 19 7.05 3.14 12.18
CA THR A 19 7.96 2.06 11.76
C THR A 19 7.21 1.00 10.97
N THR A 20 6.00 0.64 11.43
CA THR A 20 5.17 -0.36 10.75
C THR A 20 4.86 0.06 9.31
N LEU A 21 4.45 1.31 9.12
CA LEU A 21 4.14 1.82 7.78
C LEU A 21 5.37 1.91 6.90
N LEU A 22 6.50 2.36 7.45
CA LEU A 22 7.74 2.46 6.67
C LEU A 22 8.19 1.10 6.17
N VAL A 23 8.07 0.06 6.99
CA VAL A 23 8.42 -1.30 6.58
C VAL A 23 7.51 -1.76 5.45
N VAL A 24 6.21 -1.51 5.54
CA VAL A 24 5.27 -1.89 4.47
C VAL A 24 5.60 -1.14 3.18
N VAL A 25 5.90 0.16 3.27
CA VAL A 25 6.29 0.95 2.09
C VAL A 25 7.52 0.35 1.42
N GLU A 26 8.54 -0.02 2.21
CA GLU A 26 9.76 -0.63 1.65
C GLU A 26 9.43 -1.96 0.95
N ARG A 27 8.53 -2.74 1.52
CA ARG A 27 8.11 -4.00 0.91
C ARG A 27 7.35 -3.79 -0.38
N VAL A 28 6.52 -2.74 -0.47
CA VAL A 28 5.84 -2.36 -1.72
C VAL A 28 6.87 -1.98 -2.77
N LEU A 29 7.81 -1.12 -2.42
CA LEU A 29 8.84 -0.67 -3.37
C LEU A 29 9.67 -1.85 -3.88
N ALA A 30 10.00 -2.79 -2.99
CA ALA A 30 10.76 -3.98 -3.36
C ALA A 30 9.98 -4.92 -4.28
N ALA A 31 8.65 -4.87 -4.23
CA ALA A 31 7.80 -5.70 -5.07
C ALA A 31 7.56 -5.12 -6.47
N LEU A 32 7.89 -3.85 -6.69
CA LEU A 32 7.71 -3.22 -7.99
C LEU A 32 8.78 -3.69 -8.98
N PRO A 33 8.44 -3.75 -10.28
CA PRO A 33 9.44 -4.14 -11.29
C PRO A 33 10.59 -3.15 -11.35
N LYS A 34 11.77 -3.63 -11.66
CA LYS A 34 12.92 -2.76 -11.88
C LYS A 34 12.70 -1.89 -13.12
N GLY A 35 13.20 -0.68 -13.08
CA GLY A 35 13.14 0.21 -14.23
C GLY A 35 11.86 1.02 -14.35
N VAL A 36 10.84 0.77 -13.53
CA VAL A 36 9.65 1.62 -13.55
C VAL A 36 9.91 2.88 -12.75
N LYS A 37 9.35 3.97 -13.23
CA LYS A 37 9.46 5.24 -12.51
C LYS A 37 8.39 5.29 -11.42
N VAL A 38 8.84 5.32 -10.18
CA VAL A 38 7.95 5.34 -9.02
C VAL A 38 7.68 6.77 -8.59
N GLN A 39 6.43 7.07 -8.30
CA GLN A 39 6.01 8.35 -7.77
C GLN A 39 5.51 8.16 -6.35
N GLU A 40 6.09 8.93 -5.42
CA GLU A 40 5.64 8.97 -4.03
C GLU A 40 4.89 10.29 -3.85
N CYS A 41 3.62 10.22 -3.51
CA CYS A 41 2.79 11.42 -3.42
C CYS A 41 1.72 11.28 -2.34
N ILE A 42 0.96 12.35 -2.14
CA ILE A 42 -0.18 12.33 -1.23
C ILE A 42 -1.44 12.38 -2.10
N SER A 43 -2.35 11.45 -1.86
CA SER A 43 -3.64 11.39 -2.55
C SER A 43 -4.73 11.27 -1.49
N TYR A 44 -5.68 12.18 -1.50
CA TYR A 44 -6.73 12.25 -0.48
C TYR A 44 -6.14 12.28 0.93
N GLY A 45 -5.01 12.98 1.11
CA GLY A 45 -4.34 13.09 2.41
C GLY A 45 -3.56 11.86 2.83
N ILE A 46 -3.43 10.86 1.98
CA ILE A 46 -2.83 9.56 2.29
C ILE A 46 -1.56 9.34 1.46
N PRO A 47 -0.45 8.89 2.10
CA PRO A 47 0.75 8.52 1.35
C PRO A 47 0.45 7.44 0.32
N THR A 48 0.73 7.73 -0.94
CA THR A 48 0.33 6.89 -2.08
C THR A 48 1.52 6.66 -2.99
N ILE A 49 1.67 5.41 -3.46
CA ILE A 49 2.70 5.02 -4.41
C ILE A 49 2.02 4.83 -5.77
N LYS A 50 2.53 5.53 -6.78
CA LYS A 50 2.01 5.47 -8.15
C LYS A 50 3.10 5.06 -9.12
N ILE A 51 2.69 4.42 -10.22
CA ILE A 51 3.55 4.26 -11.39
C ILE A 51 2.74 4.71 -12.60
N MET A 52 3.38 5.44 -13.51
CA MET A 52 2.73 5.98 -14.71
C MET A 52 1.42 6.72 -14.38
N GLY A 53 1.42 7.44 -13.26
CA GLY A 53 0.25 8.23 -12.85
C GLY A 53 -0.90 7.42 -12.26
N VAL A 54 -0.72 6.10 -12.09
CA VAL A 54 -1.78 5.22 -11.58
C VAL A 54 -1.40 4.73 -10.17
N SER A 55 -2.34 4.83 -9.23
CA SER A 55 -2.13 4.41 -7.86
C SER A 55 -1.96 2.90 -7.77
N VAL A 56 -0.89 2.47 -7.09
CA VAL A 56 -0.59 1.04 -6.88
C VAL A 56 -0.90 0.64 -5.45
N ALA A 57 -0.54 1.48 -4.50
CA ALA A 57 -0.71 1.18 -3.08
C ALA A 57 -0.73 2.48 -2.29
N ALA A 58 -1.44 2.46 -1.18
CA ALA A 58 -1.42 3.57 -0.23
C ALA A 58 -1.47 3.01 1.18
N VAL A 59 -0.95 3.76 2.15
CA VAL A 59 -0.92 3.32 3.54
C VAL A 59 -1.36 4.47 4.44
N ALA A 60 -1.96 4.12 5.58
CA ALA A 60 -2.36 5.13 6.55
C ALA A 60 -2.26 4.58 7.96
N ALA A 61 -1.96 5.45 8.91
CA ALA A 61 -1.99 5.12 10.33
C ALA A 61 -3.37 5.49 10.87
N ASN A 62 -3.96 4.57 11.61
CA ASN A 62 -5.20 4.81 12.33
C ASN A 62 -4.94 4.63 13.83
N LYS A 63 -5.89 5.03 14.65
CA LYS A 63 -5.73 4.97 16.09
C LYS A 63 -5.43 3.55 16.59
N ASP A 64 -6.16 2.57 16.10
CA ASP A 64 -6.10 1.20 16.59
C ASP A 64 -5.45 0.21 15.64
N PHE A 65 -5.13 0.64 14.42
CA PHE A 65 -4.55 -0.25 13.40
C PHE A 65 -3.90 0.58 12.30
N CYS A 66 -3.19 -0.11 11.41
CA CYS A 66 -2.69 0.49 10.18
C CYS A 66 -3.55 -0.01 9.02
N SER A 67 -3.61 0.77 7.94
CA SER A 67 -4.38 0.41 6.75
C SER A 67 -3.49 0.33 5.52
N TYR A 68 -3.80 -0.62 4.66
CA TYR A 68 -3.21 -0.75 3.32
C TYR A 68 -4.34 -0.65 2.31
N TYR A 69 -4.20 0.26 1.36
CA TYR A 69 -5.19 0.46 0.29
C TYR A 69 -4.61 -0.09 -1.00
N PRO A 70 -5.18 -1.19 -1.54
CA PRO A 70 -4.67 -1.74 -2.82
C PRO A 70 -5.05 -0.90 -4.03
N CYS A 71 -5.81 0.16 -3.83
CA CYS A 71 -6.24 1.11 -4.86
C CYS A 71 -7.18 0.50 -5.90
N SER A 72 -7.80 -0.63 -5.55
CA SER A 72 -8.80 -1.31 -6.38
C SER A 72 -9.60 -2.27 -5.51
N GLY A 73 -10.90 -2.30 -5.69
CA GLY A 73 -11.76 -3.26 -5.00
C GLY A 73 -11.54 -4.70 -5.45
N GLY A 74 -11.05 -4.89 -6.68
CA GLY A 74 -10.82 -6.23 -7.22
C GLY A 74 -9.66 -6.97 -6.59
N VAL A 75 -8.65 -6.25 -6.11
CA VAL A 75 -7.47 -6.87 -5.49
C VAL A 75 -7.84 -7.66 -4.24
N LEU A 76 -8.62 -7.05 -3.35
CA LEU A 76 -9.03 -7.72 -2.10
C LEU A 76 -9.88 -8.95 -2.39
N SER A 77 -10.78 -8.84 -3.36
CA SER A 77 -11.62 -9.96 -3.78
C SER A 77 -10.80 -11.10 -4.37
N THR A 78 -9.86 -10.77 -5.24
CA THR A 78 -8.99 -11.77 -5.89
C THR A 78 -8.15 -12.53 -4.86
N LEU A 79 -7.70 -11.86 -3.83
CA LEU A 79 -6.83 -12.45 -2.82
C LEU A 79 -7.57 -12.85 -1.54
N ALA A 80 -8.89 -13.03 -1.62
CA ALA A 80 -9.71 -13.28 -0.43
C ALA A 80 -9.18 -14.41 0.46
N ALA A 81 -8.71 -15.50 -0.15
CA ALA A 81 -8.19 -16.63 0.62
C ALA A 81 -6.90 -16.26 1.37
N ASP A 82 -6.04 -15.48 0.73
CA ASP A 82 -4.78 -15.04 1.35
C ASP A 82 -5.02 -14.03 2.48
N LEU A 83 -6.14 -13.33 2.43
CA LEU A 83 -6.45 -12.24 3.35
C LEU A 83 -7.44 -12.65 4.45
N ALA A 84 -7.80 -13.92 4.53
CA ALA A 84 -8.86 -14.38 5.44
C ALA A 84 -8.57 -14.07 6.91
N GLY A 85 -7.31 -13.97 7.29
CA GLY A 85 -6.93 -13.68 8.68
C GLY A 85 -6.88 -12.19 9.02
N PHE A 86 -7.20 -11.32 8.07
CA PHE A 86 -7.10 -9.86 8.27
C PHE A 86 -8.45 -9.19 8.27
N SER A 87 -8.58 -8.15 9.08
CA SER A 87 -9.75 -7.29 9.06
C SER A 87 -9.74 -6.44 7.78
N GLN A 88 -10.89 -6.25 7.16
CA GLN A 88 -10.99 -5.55 5.88
C GLN A 88 -12.24 -4.70 5.80
N THR A 89 -12.15 -3.65 4.97
CA THR A 89 -13.31 -2.94 4.44
C THR A 89 -13.35 -3.19 2.94
N LYS A 90 -14.28 -2.56 2.23
CA LYS A 90 -14.36 -2.68 0.76
C LYS A 90 -13.09 -2.22 0.06
N SER A 91 -12.36 -1.28 0.65
CA SER A 91 -11.23 -0.63 -0.02
C SER A 91 -9.92 -0.74 0.74
N ALA A 92 -9.91 -1.33 1.93
CA ALA A 92 -8.71 -1.34 2.77
C ALA A 92 -8.52 -2.65 3.51
N LEU A 93 -7.27 -3.00 3.70
CA LEU A 93 -6.84 -4.12 4.52
C LEU A 93 -6.24 -3.53 5.80
N HIS A 94 -6.64 -4.04 6.95
CA HIS A 94 -6.17 -3.55 8.24
C HIS A 94 -5.19 -4.52 8.86
N PHE A 95 -4.16 -3.99 9.52
CA PHE A 95 -3.17 -4.82 10.21
C PHE A 95 -2.74 -4.12 11.49
N PRO A 96 -2.30 -4.90 12.51
CA PRO A 96 -1.96 -4.33 13.81
C PRO A 96 -0.73 -3.43 13.76
N HIS A 97 -0.70 -2.43 14.64
CA HIS A 97 0.51 -1.67 14.89
C HIS A 97 1.63 -2.63 15.33
N GLY A 98 2.82 -2.39 14.83
CA GLY A 98 3.97 -3.21 15.17
C GLY A 98 4.07 -4.53 14.42
N THR A 99 3.10 -4.84 13.57
CA THR A 99 3.08 -6.07 12.80
C THR A 99 2.86 -5.74 11.33
N PRO A 100 3.94 -5.35 10.61
CA PRO A 100 3.79 -4.99 9.19
C PRO A 100 3.33 -6.19 8.36
N LEU A 101 2.65 -5.91 7.26
CA LEU A 101 2.22 -6.96 6.34
C LEU A 101 3.43 -7.75 5.84
N PRO A 102 3.35 -9.08 5.81
CA PRO A 102 4.47 -9.91 5.34
C PRO A 102 4.87 -9.57 3.91
N SER A 103 6.15 -9.68 3.61
CA SER A 103 6.68 -9.41 2.25
C SER A 103 5.98 -10.22 1.18
N ALA A 104 5.73 -11.52 1.44
CA ALA A 104 5.06 -12.38 0.46
C ALA A 104 3.65 -11.88 0.16
N LEU A 105 2.93 -11.41 1.18
CA LEU A 105 1.57 -10.90 0.99
C LEU A 105 1.59 -9.56 0.23
N VAL A 106 2.49 -8.67 0.61
CA VAL A 106 2.64 -7.37 -0.08
C VAL A 106 2.95 -7.61 -1.55
N LYS A 107 3.82 -8.57 -1.85
CA LYS A 107 4.16 -8.92 -3.23
C LYS A 107 2.91 -9.35 -4.01
N LYS A 108 2.06 -10.18 -3.41
CA LYS A 108 0.80 -10.61 -4.05
C LYS A 108 -0.14 -9.42 -4.29
N LEU A 109 -0.27 -8.54 -3.31
CA LEU A 109 -1.12 -7.35 -3.41
C LEU A 109 -0.64 -6.46 -4.57
N VAL A 110 0.65 -6.19 -4.63
CA VAL A 110 1.23 -5.34 -5.66
C VAL A 110 1.09 -5.98 -7.04
N LYS A 111 1.44 -7.25 -7.16
CA LYS A 111 1.37 -7.96 -8.46
C LYS A 111 -0.05 -8.01 -8.99
N THR A 112 -1.02 -8.27 -8.12
CA THR A 112 -2.43 -8.32 -8.53
C THR A 112 -2.88 -6.96 -9.05
N ARG A 113 -2.49 -5.88 -8.37
CA ARG A 113 -2.82 -4.52 -8.81
C ARG A 113 -2.14 -4.19 -10.15
N LEU A 114 -0.87 -4.56 -10.30
CA LEU A 114 -0.15 -4.33 -11.55
C LEU A 114 -0.79 -5.06 -12.72
N ALA A 115 -1.27 -6.28 -12.49
CA ALA A 115 -1.98 -7.04 -13.53
C ALA A 115 -3.26 -6.33 -13.95
N GLU A 116 -4.00 -5.74 -13.01
CA GLU A 116 -5.20 -4.95 -13.34
C GLU A 116 -4.86 -3.73 -14.18
N ILE A 117 -3.80 -3.02 -13.80
CA ILE A 117 -3.35 -1.82 -14.51
C ILE A 117 -2.95 -2.20 -15.94
N SER A 118 -2.20 -3.26 -16.10
CA SER A 118 -1.75 -3.74 -17.40
C SER A 118 -2.93 -4.13 -18.30
N ALA A 119 -3.92 -4.80 -17.73
CA ALA A 119 -5.12 -5.20 -18.48
C ALA A 119 -5.92 -3.97 -18.94
N ARG A 120 -6.01 -2.94 -18.08
CA ARG A 120 -6.76 -1.73 -18.41
C ARG A 120 -6.03 -0.83 -19.41
N GLY A 121 -4.72 -0.93 -19.47
CA GLY A 121 -3.89 -0.12 -20.37
C GLY A 121 -3.91 -0.58 -21.82
N ARG A 122 -4.69 -1.60 -22.13
CA ARG A 122 -4.72 -2.16 -23.50
C ARG A 122 -5.88 -1.71 -24.33
#